data_ef15ba5acebb409d7f866acda4a1e55f
#
_entry.id   ef15ba5acebb409d7f866acda4a1e55f
#
_cell.length_a   1.000
_cell.length_b   1.000
_cell.length_c   1.000
_cell.angle_alpha   90.00
_cell.angle_beta   90.00
_cell.angle_gamma   90.00
#
_symmetry.space_group_name_H-M   'P 1'
#
loop_
_entity.id
_entity.type
_entity.pdbx_description
1 polymer ?
#
loop_
_entity_poly.entity_id
_entity_poly.type
_entity_poly.pdbx_seq_one_letter_code
_entity_poly.pdbx_strand_id
1 'polypeptide(L)'
;MKKNFLSVLLIFTTVFAFAQTPCNNGEAGGYECNGYDLMAHIPLSVFNTTGANDSWGWTDPDDGKEYVLMGLENGTAFIDISDPVNPIYLGKLPTATGTTVWRDIKTYNNYAFIVSEASGHGMQIFDLTHLRNVNNPPVTFTEDAHYSGFSDAHNIVINENTGYAYAVGTNTFGGGAHFVNIQDPLNPVAAGGFSADGNTHDAQVVTYIGPDADYAGSEIYIGSNGSGQIISIVDVTNKSNPQGISTLSYSNSGYTHQGWFTEDHRFFLLGDEFDESNVGFNTRTIVFDLTDLDNPVLSYEYFGVTPAIDHNGYVKGDNYYLSNYAAGLRVLDISDIENDNIVEIGFFDTYQDNNDASYNGVWNVYPYFESENIMINDRSGGFFLVRSSLLNNNDFSAVNTFVVYPNPASDELTIKSNGDVISSISIVDVVGKVLFAESDLNSEIKNIDISSFSAGIYFVNINNNLTKKVIKK
;
A
#
# COMPACT_ATOMS: atom_id res chain seq x y z
N MET A 1 46.90 -57.95 -1.42
CA MET A 1 46.66 -56.54 -1.82
C MET A 1 45.16 -56.29 -1.87
N LYS A 2 44.58 -55.64 -0.85
CA LYS A 2 43.15 -55.25 -0.85
C LYS A 2 43.04 -53.85 -1.45
N LYS A 3 42.32 -53.71 -2.56
CA LYS A 3 41.97 -52.41 -3.17
C LYS A 3 40.77 -51.83 -2.46
N ASN A 4 40.97 -50.77 -1.70
CA ASN A 4 39.86 -49.97 -1.17
C ASN A 4 39.32 -49.09 -2.28
N PHE A 5 38.04 -49.30 -2.67
CA PHE A 5 37.29 -48.39 -3.52
C PHE A 5 36.70 -47.31 -2.63
N LEU A 6 37.13 -46.04 -2.82
CA LEU A 6 36.56 -44.88 -2.20
C LEU A 6 35.40 -44.39 -3.08
N SER A 7 34.17 -44.67 -2.65
CA SER A 7 32.99 -44.11 -3.33
C SER A 7 32.82 -42.68 -2.90
N VAL A 8 33.05 -41.72 -3.78
CA VAL A 8 32.70 -40.30 -3.61
C VAL A 8 31.21 -40.15 -3.90
N LEU A 9 30.43 -39.91 -2.85
CA LEU A 9 29.01 -39.53 -2.96
C LEU A 9 28.94 -38.06 -3.37
N LEU A 10 28.65 -37.78 -4.65
CA LEU A 10 28.32 -36.41 -5.08
C LEU A 10 26.91 -36.08 -4.62
N ILE A 11 26.80 -35.22 -3.60
CA ILE A 11 25.52 -34.61 -3.19
C ILE A 11 25.27 -33.49 -4.18
N PHE A 12 24.33 -33.70 -5.12
CA PHE A 12 23.76 -32.61 -5.91
C PHE A 12 22.80 -31.82 -5.02
N THR A 13 23.25 -30.69 -4.52
CA THR A 13 22.33 -29.67 -4.01
C THR A 13 21.66 -29.01 -5.20
N THR A 14 20.42 -29.35 -5.46
CA THR A 14 19.58 -28.57 -6.37
C THR A 14 19.33 -27.21 -5.73
N VAL A 15 20.02 -26.19 -6.20
CA VAL A 15 19.67 -24.80 -5.92
C VAL A 15 18.42 -24.54 -6.75
N PHE A 16 17.26 -24.47 -6.13
CA PHE A 16 16.06 -23.93 -6.75
C PHE A 16 16.30 -22.42 -6.90
N ALA A 17 16.70 -21.98 -8.08
CA ALA A 17 16.60 -20.59 -8.45
C ALA A 17 15.09 -20.32 -8.67
N PHE A 18 14.46 -19.59 -7.75
CA PHE A 18 13.15 -19.04 -7.99
C PHE A 18 13.33 -17.92 -9.01
N ALA A 19 12.85 -18.14 -10.21
CA ALA A 19 12.76 -17.12 -11.23
C ALA A 19 11.33 -16.57 -11.20
N GLN A 20 11.17 -15.29 -11.50
CA GLN A 20 9.86 -14.71 -11.85
C GLN A 20 9.09 -15.69 -12.75
N THR A 21 7.81 -15.90 -12.43
CA THR A 21 6.91 -16.73 -13.24
C THR A 21 5.99 -15.82 -14.03
N PRO A 22 6.23 -15.66 -15.34
CA PRO A 22 5.42 -14.77 -16.16
C PRO A 22 3.98 -15.30 -16.33
N CYS A 23 3.04 -14.36 -16.44
CA CYS A 23 1.65 -14.65 -16.78
C CYS A 23 1.53 -15.03 -18.26
N ASN A 24 1.59 -16.33 -18.54
CA ASN A 24 1.53 -16.85 -19.89
C ASN A 24 0.22 -17.63 -20.13
N ASN A 25 -0.51 -17.27 -21.17
CA ASN A 25 -1.79 -17.89 -21.52
C ASN A 25 -2.82 -17.86 -20.37
N GLY A 26 -2.78 -16.80 -19.55
CA GLY A 26 -3.72 -16.61 -18.44
C GLY A 26 -3.32 -17.31 -17.14
N GLU A 27 -2.07 -17.79 -17.01
CA GLU A 27 -1.62 -18.50 -15.81
C GLU A 27 -0.17 -18.13 -15.45
N ALA A 28 0.10 -17.97 -14.14
CA ALA A 28 1.44 -17.83 -13.57
C ALA A 28 1.60 -18.73 -12.34
N GLY A 29 2.39 -19.81 -12.45
CA GLY A 29 2.69 -20.71 -11.35
C GLY A 29 1.49 -21.50 -10.82
N GLY A 30 0.48 -21.73 -11.65
CA GLY A 30 -0.77 -22.40 -11.32
C GLY A 30 -1.87 -21.43 -10.87
N TYR A 31 -1.66 -20.13 -10.85
CA TYR A 31 -2.62 -19.07 -10.49
C TYR A 31 -3.14 -18.36 -11.74
N GLU A 32 -4.45 -18.14 -11.84
CA GLU A 32 -5.04 -17.38 -12.93
C GLU A 32 -4.58 -15.92 -12.88
N CYS A 33 -4.27 -15.36 -14.04
CA CYS A 33 -3.76 -14.00 -14.15
C CYS A 33 -4.07 -13.33 -15.48
N ASN A 34 -4.06 -12.01 -15.47
CA ASN A 34 -4.05 -11.17 -16.66
C ASN A 34 -3.15 -9.97 -16.42
N GLY A 35 -2.05 -9.87 -17.15
CA GLY A 35 -1.15 -8.72 -17.08
C GLY A 35 -0.26 -8.62 -15.83
N TYR A 36 -0.23 -9.63 -14.96
CA TYR A 36 0.58 -9.65 -13.73
C TYR A 36 1.37 -10.95 -13.59
N ASP A 37 2.68 -10.82 -13.42
CA ASP A 37 3.61 -11.94 -13.22
C ASP A 37 3.75 -12.24 -11.72
N LEU A 38 3.91 -13.52 -11.37
CA LEU A 38 4.23 -13.94 -10.01
C LEU A 38 5.73 -13.77 -9.77
N MET A 39 6.09 -12.91 -8.82
CA MET A 39 7.47 -12.72 -8.37
C MET A 39 7.83 -13.73 -7.29
N ALA A 40 6.99 -13.87 -6.26
CA ALA A 40 7.19 -14.81 -5.16
C ALA A 40 5.89 -15.18 -4.46
N HIS A 41 5.91 -16.33 -3.77
CA HIS A 41 4.86 -16.79 -2.86
C HIS A 41 5.48 -17.41 -1.61
N ILE A 42 5.02 -16.98 -0.41
CA ILE A 42 5.41 -17.58 0.87
C ILE A 42 4.14 -18.05 1.59
N PRO A 43 3.92 -19.37 1.75
CA PRO A 43 2.72 -19.89 2.39
C PRO A 43 2.69 -19.63 3.89
N LEU A 44 1.49 -19.57 4.50
CA LEU A 44 1.27 -19.30 5.93
C LEU A 44 2.09 -20.19 6.87
N SER A 45 2.36 -21.45 6.47
CA SER A 45 3.14 -22.40 7.26
C SER A 45 4.55 -21.89 7.61
N VAL A 46 5.15 -21.07 6.74
CA VAL A 46 6.47 -20.45 6.99
C VAL A 46 6.41 -19.46 8.14
N PHE A 47 5.28 -18.76 8.29
CA PHE A 47 5.04 -17.78 9.34
C PHE A 47 4.52 -18.41 10.65
N ASN A 48 4.31 -19.73 10.68
CA ASN A 48 3.75 -20.45 11.83
C ASN A 48 2.43 -19.81 12.32
N THR A 49 1.45 -19.70 11.40
CA THR A 49 0.10 -19.17 11.61
C THR A 49 -0.88 -19.89 10.73
N THR A 50 -2.18 -19.72 11.00
CA THR A 50 -3.28 -20.31 10.23
C THR A 50 -4.06 -19.28 9.43
N GLY A 51 -3.81 -17.99 9.65
CA GLY A 51 -4.48 -16.92 8.92
C GLY A 51 -3.65 -15.65 8.84
N ALA A 52 -3.86 -14.93 7.76
CA ALA A 52 -3.35 -13.59 7.52
C ALA A 52 -4.52 -12.59 7.39
N ASN A 53 -4.21 -11.31 7.49
CA ASN A 53 -5.21 -10.24 7.48
C ASN A 53 -4.65 -8.98 6.83
N ASP A 54 -4.79 -7.80 7.43
CA ASP A 54 -4.31 -6.56 6.83
C ASP A 54 -2.79 -6.50 6.76
N SER A 55 -2.28 -5.57 5.97
CA SER A 55 -0.85 -5.47 5.70
C SER A 55 -0.51 -4.09 5.14
N TRP A 56 0.77 -3.72 5.26
CA TRP A 56 1.28 -2.46 4.73
C TRP A 56 2.69 -2.64 4.19
N GLY A 57 3.22 -1.60 3.54
CA GLY A 57 4.59 -1.57 3.05
C GLY A 57 5.42 -0.49 3.73
N TRP A 58 6.73 -0.67 3.73
CA TRP A 58 7.69 0.35 4.11
C TRP A 58 8.89 0.32 3.15
N THR A 59 9.24 1.48 2.63
CA THR A 59 10.49 1.68 1.87
C THR A 59 11.47 2.42 2.78
N ASP A 60 12.62 1.81 3.03
CA ASP A 60 13.66 2.41 3.87
C ASP A 60 14.20 3.68 3.18
N PRO A 61 14.07 4.86 3.78
CA PRO A 61 14.52 6.12 3.16
C PRO A 61 16.05 6.22 3.04
N ASP A 62 16.82 5.38 3.77
CA ASP A 62 18.28 5.46 3.76
C ASP A 62 18.90 4.66 2.61
N ASP A 63 18.33 3.51 2.24
CA ASP A 63 18.91 2.63 1.22
C ASP A 63 17.93 2.18 0.12
N GLY A 64 16.66 2.59 0.22
CA GLY A 64 15.61 2.30 -0.75
C GLY A 64 15.12 0.87 -0.75
N LYS A 65 15.47 0.07 0.25
CA LYS A 65 14.95 -1.28 0.38
C LYS A 65 13.48 -1.28 0.76
N GLU A 66 12.77 -2.24 0.22
CA GLU A 66 11.35 -2.39 0.42
C GLU A 66 11.03 -3.58 1.33
N TYR A 67 10.12 -3.34 2.27
CA TYR A 67 9.71 -4.31 3.27
C TYR A 67 8.19 -4.42 3.33
N VAL A 68 7.69 -5.64 3.45
CA VAL A 68 6.29 -5.92 3.71
C VAL A 68 6.08 -6.15 5.20
N LEU A 69 5.05 -5.51 5.72
CA LEU A 69 4.52 -5.68 7.07
C LEU A 69 3.21 -6.47 6.94
N MET A 70 3.25 -7.76 7.20
CA MET A 70 2.13 -8.68 6.99
C MET A 70 1.45 -8.99 8.32
N GLY A 71 0.19 -8.59 8.46
CA GLY A 71 -0.64 -8.94 9.61
C GLY A 71 -1.02 -10.42 9.59
N LEU A 72 -0.88 -11.03 10.75
CA LEU A 72 -1.19 -12.43 11.01
C LEU A 72 -2.09 -12.54 12.25
N GLU A 73 -2.80 -13.64 12.41
CA GLU A 73 -3.61 -13.88 13.61
C GLU A 73 -2.80 -13.72 14.92
N ASN A 74 -1.52 -14.06 14.89
CA ASN A 74 -0.64 -14.16 16.06
C ASN A 74 0.49 -13.13 16.10
N GLY A 75 0.44 -12.08 15.27
CA GLY A 75 1.46 -11.01 15.24
C GLY A 75 1.61 -10.37 13.89
N THR A 76 2.71 -9.67 13.67
CA THR A 76 3.07 -9.04 12.40
C THR A 76 4.39 -9.61 11.89
N ALA A 77 4.39 -10.17 10.68
CA ALA A 77 5.60 -10.64 10.01
C ALA A 77 6.23 -9.51 9.17
N PHE A 78 7.57 -9.51 9.11
CA PHE A 78 8.34 -8.60 8.29
C PHE A 78 9.10 -9.36 7.22
N ILE A 79 8.98 -8.92 5.97
CA ILE A 79 9.55 -9.58 4.80
C ILE A 79 10.35 -8.55 4.00
N ASP A 80 11.64 -8.80 3.78
CA ASP A 80 12.49 -8.02 2.87
C ASP A 80 12.21 -8.50 1.44
N ILE A 81 11.74 -7.59 0.59
CA ILE A 81 11.42 -7.83 -0.82
C ILE A 81 12.38 -7.11 -1.78
N SER A 82 13.54 -6.67 -1.30
CA SER A 82 14.57 -6.00 -2.11
C SER A 82 15.05 -6.86 -3.28
N ASP A 83 15.05 -8.20 -3.11
CA ASP A 83 15.07 -9.16 -4.22
C ASP A 83 13.67 -9.78 -4.36
N PRO A 84 12.85 -9.31 -5.30
CA PRO A 84 11.44 -9.69 -5.36
C PRO A 84 11.19 -11.16 -5.70
N VAL A 85 12.19 -11.85 -6.28
CA VAL A 85 12.09 -13.28 -6.59
C VAL A 85 12.68 -14.17 -5.50
N ASN A 86 13.36 -13.58 -4.50
CA ASN A 86 13.89 -14.26 -3.33
C ASN A 86 13.60 -13.46 -2.04
N PRO A 87 12.33 -13.19 -1.69
CA PRO A 87 12.00 -12.44 -0.49
C PRO A 87 12.48 -13.17 0.76
N ILE A 88 12.90 -12.40 1.77
CA ILE A 88 13.43 -12.95 3.02
C ILE A 88 12.46 -12.67 4.15
N TYR A 89 11.89 -13.71 4.75
CA TYR A 89 11.17 -13.58 6.01
C TYR A 89 12.14 -13.25 7.14
N LEU A 90 12.14 -11.98 7.59
CA LEU A 90 13.06 -11.46 8.61
C LEU A 90 12.69 -11.88 10.03
N GLY A 91 11.40 -12.01 10.30
CA GLY A 91 10.91 -12.37 11.62
C GLY A 91 9.52 -11.82 11.92
N LYS A 92 9.09 -12.01 13.15
CA LYS A 92 7.74 -11.65 13.61
C LYS A 92 7.78 -10.86 14.92
N LEU A 93 6.99 -9.78 14.97
CA LEU A 93 6.57 -9.14 16.21
C LEU A 93 5.31 -9.88 16.72
N PRO A 94 5.35 -10.61 17.83
CA PRO A 94 4.17 -11.27 18.39
C PRO A 94 3.07 -10.26 18.76
N THR A 95 1.83 -10.72 18.74
CA THR A 95 0.68 -9.91 19.23
C THR A 95 0.88 -9.55 20.70
N ALA A 96 0.47 -8.33 21.11
CA ALA A 96 0.60 -7.86 22.49
C ALA A 96 -0.25 -8.69 23.47
N THR A 97 -1.39 -9.20 23.01
CA THR A 97 -2.32 -10.01 23.82
C THR A 97 -2.76 -11.27 23.08
N GLY A 98 -4.06 -11.55 23.01
CA GLY A 98 -4.62 -12.73 22.34
C GLY A 98 -4.50 -12.71 20.81
N THR A 99 -4.72 -13.87 20.20
CA THR A 99 -4.83 -14.00 18.75
C THR A 99 -6.20 -13.52 18.27
N THR A 100 -6.26 -12.94 17.09
CA THR A 100 -7.50 -12.54 16.40
C THR A 100 -7.27 -12.53 14.90
N VAL A 101 -8.35 -12.67 14.14
CA VAL A 101 -8.31 -12.57 12.67
C VAL A 101 -8.26 -11.12 12.18
N TRP A 102 -8.45 -10.14 13.05
CA TRP A 102 -8.47 -8.71 12.71
C TRP A 102 -7.27 -7.97 13.30
N ARG A 103 -6.44 -7.45 12.43
CA ARG A 103 -5.25 -6.66 12.74
C ARG A 103 -4.99 -5.72 11.57
N ASP A 104 -4.68 -4.45 11.87
CA ASP A 104 -4.28 -3.49 10.84
C ASP A 104 -2.95 -2.82 11.19
N ILE A 105 -2.24 -2.37 10.16
CA ILE A 105 -0.88 -1.86 10.21
C ILE A 105 -0.76 -0.67 9.28
N LYS A 106 -0.24 0.45 9.80
CA LYS A 106 0.19 1.59 8.97
C LYS A 106 1.57 2.07 9.42
N THR A 107 2.23 2.85 8.59
CA THR A 107 3.57 3.37 8.86
C THR A 107 3.56 4.89 8.92
N TYR A 108 4.44 5.44 9.75
CA TYR A 108 4.74 6.86 9.78
C TYR A 108 6.22 7.05 10.12
N ASN A 109 6.92 7.86 9.33
CA ASN A 109 8.38 7.93 9.39
C ASN A 109 8.96 6.51 9.26
N ASN A 110 9.80 6.08 10.20
CA ASN A 110 10.39 4.73 10.22
C ASN A 110 9.73 3.82 11.27
N TYR A 111 8.45 4.05 11.60
CA TYR A 111 7.74 3.26 12.61
C TYR A 111 6.49 2.62 12.03
N ALA A 112 6.23 1.38 12.46
CA ALA A 112 4.96 0.70 12.27
C ALA A 112 4.06 0.92 13.47
N PHE A 113 2.77 1.20 13.21
CA PHE A 113 1.69 1.31 14.18
C PHE A 113 0.71 0.19 13.92
N ILE A 114 0.52 -0.69 14.90
CA ILE A 114 -0.18 -1.95 14.74
C ILE A 114 -1.30 -2.03 15.76
N VAL A 115 -2.52 -2.16 15.27
CA VAL A 115 -3.72 -2.34 16.09
C VAL A 115 -4.31 -3.74 15.92
N SER A 116 -5.24 -4.12 16.79
CA SER A 116 -5.91 -5.42 16.73
C SER A 116 -7.20 -5.39 17.53
N GLU A 117 -8.16 -6.22 17.17
CA GLU A 117 -9.39 -6.44 17.94
C GLU A 117 -9.20 -7.34 19.18
N ALA A 118 -8.01 -7.88 19.40
CA ALA A 118 -7.74 -8.62 20.62
C ALA A 118 -7.84 -7.71 21.84
N SER A 119 -8.67 -8.09 22.82
CA SER A 119 -8.91 -7.27 24.01
C SER A 119 -7.62 -6.95 24.76
N GLY A 120 -7.41 -5.68 25.09
CA GLY A 120 -6.22 -5.18 25.76
C GLY A 120 -4.99 -5.05 24.86
N HIS A 121 -5.14 -5.20 23.52
CA HIS A 121 -4.02 -5.09 22.59
C HIS A 121 -3.48 -3.66 22.50
N GLY A 122 -4.37 -2.64 22.49
CA GLY A 122 -3.95 -1.26 22.27
C GLY A 122 -3.30 -1.07 20.90
N MET A 123 -2.22 -0.28 20.84
CA MET A 123 -1.43 -0.07 19.64
C MET A 123 0.05 -0.33 19.92
N GLN A 124 0.61 -1.34 19.24
CA GLN A 124 2.05 -1.61 19.27
C GLN A 124 2.77 -0.64 18.33
N ILE A 125 3.93 -0.16 18.73
CA ILE A 125 4.81 0.68 17.92
C ILE A 125 6.16 -0.03 17.76
N PHE A 126 6.63 -0.14 16.52
CA PHE A 126 7.87 -0.85 16.19
C PHE A 126 8.76 -0.01 15.28
N ASP A 127 10.02 0.18 15.67
CA ASP A 127 11.03 0.87 14.88
C ASP A 127 11.48 -0.03 13.71
N LEU A 128 11.08 0.34 12.49
CA LEU A 128 11.37 -0.41 11.27
C LEU A 128 12.86 -0.46 10.91
N THR A 129 13.68 0.43 11.49
CA THR A 129 15.13 0.38 11.29
C THR A 129 15.76 -0.87 11.89
N HIS A 130 15.08 -1.57 12.80
CA HIS A 130 15.47 -2.89 13.29
C HIS A 130 15.46 -3.98 12.21
N LEU A 131 14.77 -3.75 11.08
CA LEU A 131 14.76 -4.66 9.93
C LEU A 131 16.07 -4.63 9.15
N ARG A 132 16.88 -3.58 9.33
CA ARG A 132 18.20 -3.46 8.71
C ARG A 132 19.15 -4.49 9.30
N ASN A 133 19.84 -5.23 8.45
CA ASN A 133 20.91 -6.14 8.85
C ASN A 133 20.51 -7.23 9.89
N VAL A 134 19.29 -7.77 9.78
CA VAL A 134 18.84 -8.89 10.64
C VAL A 134 19.76 -10.09 10.47
N ASN A 135 20.39 -10.54 11.55
CA ASN A 135 21.28 -11.69 11.53
C ASN A 135 20.50 -12.99 11.77
N ASN A 136 20.74 -13.99 10.91
CA ASN A 136 20.14 -15.32 10.99
C ASN A 136 18.58 -15.28 11.08
N PRO A 137 17.89 -14.64 10.13
CA PRO A 137 16.44 -14.65 10.10
C PRO A 137 15.87 -16.08 9.95
N PRO A 138 14.62 -16.33 10.43
CA PRO A 138 13.74 -15.37 11.08
C PRO A 138 14.01 -15.19 12.57
N VAL A 139 13.80 -13.95 13.08
CA VAL A 139 13.94 -13.63 14.51
C VAL A 139 12.57 -13.28 15.13
N THR A 140 12.49 -13.26 16.47
CA THR A 140 11.35 -12.69 17.18
C THR A 140 11.70 -11.27 17.61
N PHE A 141 10.89 -10.30 17.16
CA PHE A 141 11.02 -8.90 17.52
C PHE A 141 10.24 -8.57 18.79
N THR A 142 10.52 -7.40 19.34
CA THR A 142 9.79 -6.80 20.47
C THR A 142 9.38 -5.38 20.07
N GLU A 143 8.22 -4.93 20.55
CA GLU A 143 7.78 -3.55 20.34
C GLU A 143 8.71 -2.55 21.04
N ASP A 144 8.83 -1.34 20.49
CA ASP A 144 9.63 -0.25 21.03
C ASP A 144 8.82 0.66 21.95
N ALA A 145 7.52 0.80 21.67
CA ALA A 145 6.57 1.53 22.50
C ALA A 145 5.17 0.90 22.39
N HIS A 146 4.31 1.27 23.34
CA HIS A 146 2.94 0.77 23.39
C HIS A 146 1.99 1.88 23.81
N TYR A 147 0.88 2.04 23.07
CA TYR A 147 -0.18 2.97 23.42
C TYR A 147 -1.43 2.23 23.92
N SER A 148 -1.87 2.53 25.13
CA SER A 148 -3.00 1.88 25.81
C SER A 148 -4.20 2.81 26.03
N GLY A 149 -4.34 3.86 25.21
CA GLY A 149 -5.46 4.79 25.31
C GLY A 149 -6.80 4.22 24.84
N PHE A 150 -6.78 3.09 24.16
CA PHE A 150 -7.91 2.21 23.87
C PHE A 150 -7.52 0.76 24.11
N SER A 151 -8.51 -0.14 24.28
CA SER A 151 -8.27 -1.57 24.50
C SER A 151 -8.01 -2.33 23.21
N ASP A 152 -8.80 -2.05 22.19
CA ASP A 152 -8.83 -2.72 20.90
C ASP A 152 -9.22 -1.72 19.82
N ALA A 153 -8.88 -2.03 18.57
CA ALA A 153 -9.28 -1.29 17.39
C ALA A 153 -9.40 -2.23 16.20
N HIS A 154 -10.32 -1.95 15.30
CA HIS A 154 -10.50 -2.68 14.06
C HIS A 154 -9.45 -2.26 13.03
N ASN A 155 -9.42 -0.97 12.68
CA ASN A 155 -8.46 -0.40 11.73
C ASN A 155 -7.74 0.83 12.29
N ILE A 156 -6.65 1.23 11.62
CA ILE A 156 -5.88 2.44 11.89
C ILE A 156 -5.54 3.12 10.56
N VAL A 157 -5.71 4.44 10.52
CA VAL A 157 -5.24 5.27 9.41
C VAL A 157 -4.37 6.40 9.91
N ILE A 158 -3.44 6.85 9.08
CA ILE A 158 -2.46 7.87 9.45
C ILE A 158 -2.43 8.96 8.38
N ASN A 159 -2.52 10.22 8.82
CA ASN A 159 -2.14 11.33 7.97
C ASN A 159 -0.64 11.62 8.19
N GLU A 160 0.18 11.19 7.26
CA GLU A 160 1.64 11.35 7.35
C GLU A 160 2.08 12.82 7.32
N ASN A 161 1.30 13.72 6.70
CA ASN A 161 1.61 15.15 6.65
C ASN A 161 1.53 15.82 8.02
N THR A 162 0.65 15.33 8.91
CA THR A 162 0.39 15.93 10.22
C THR A 162 0.95 15.13 11.38
N GLY A 163 1.22 13.83 11.19
CA GLY A 163 1.70 12.92 12.22
C GLY A 163 0.62 12.61 13.26
N TYR A 164 -0.61 12.36 12.78
CA TYR A 164 -1.72 11.87 13.60
C TYR A 164 -2.22 10.53 13.06
N ALA A 165 -2.44 9.59 13.99
CA ALA A 165 -3.12 8.33 13.76
C ALA A 165 -4.57 8.40 14.24
N TYR A 166 -5.44 7.68 13.55
CA TYR A 166 -6.88 7.59 13.80
C TYR A 166 -7.23 6.12 13.87
N ALA A 167 -7.40 5.61 15.09
CA ALA A 167 -7.86 4.24 15.31
C ALA A 167 -9.39 4.21 15.29
N VAL A 168 -9.98 3.30 14.53
CA VAL A 168 -11.43 3.17 14.36
C VAL A 168 -11.91 1.79 14.79
N GLY A 169 -13.23 1.63 15.02
CA GLY A 169 -13.77 0.41 15.59
C GLY A 169 -13.24 0.14 17.01
N THR A 170 -12.92 1.21 17.77
CA THR A 170 -12.34 1.08 19.11
C THR A 170 -13.41 0.97 20.18
N ASN A 171 -13.02 0.55 21.40
CA ASN A 171 -13.88 0.60 22.58
C ASN A 171 -14.06 2.03 23.16
N THR A 172 -13.53 3.05 22.49
CA THR A 172 -13.67 4.48 22.85
C THR A 172 -14.48 5.23 21.79
N PHE A 173 -14.96 6.44 22.09
CA PHE A 173 -15.73 7.29 21.17
C PHE A 173 -16.89 6.58 20.45
N GLY A 174 -17.50 5.57 21.11
CA GLY A 174 -18.62 4.81 20.55
C GLY A 174 -18.27 3.96 19.32
N GLY A 175 -17.00 3.61 19.14
CA GLY A 175 -16.48 2.91 17.97
C GLY A 175 -16.08 3.83 16.81
N GLY A 176 -16.30 5.15 16.94
CA GLY A 176 -15.79 6.14 16.00
C GLY A 176 -14.28 6.37 16.16
N ALA A 177 -13.75 7.39 15.53
CA ALA A 177 -12.31 7.61 15.47
C ALA A 177 -11.71 8.09 16.79
N HIS A 178 -10.66 7.44 17.26
CA HIS A 178 -9.79 7.84 18.37
C HIS A 178 -8.50 8.44 17.79
N PHE A 179 -8.25 9.73 18.09
CA PHE A 179 -7.10 10.45 17.54
C PHE A 179 -5.89 10.32 18.45
N VAL A 180 -4.76 9.98 17.88
CA VAL A 180 -3.48 9.86 18.58
C VAL A 180 -2.43 10.73 17.89
N ASN A 181 -1.77 11.62 18.64
CA ASN A 181 -0.60 12.33 18.16
C ASN A 181 0.60 11.37 18.19
N ILE A 182 1.20 11.11 17.04
CA ILE A 182 2.34 10.22 16.82
C ILE A 182 3.55 10.96 16.25
N GLN A 183 3.61 12.30 16.32
CA GLN A 183 4.75 13.10 15.89
C GLN A 183 6.04 12.71 16.62
N ASP A 184 5.93 12.25 17.88
CA ASP A 184 6.95 11.49 18.58
C ASP A 184 6.45 10.03 18.66
N PRO A 185 6.89 9.14 17.75
CA PRO A 185 6.39 7.77 17.67
C PRO A 185 6.55 6.96 18.95
N LEU A 186 7.61 7.23 19.72
CA LEU A 186 7.89 6.50 20.97
C LEU A 186 7.10 7.04 22.18
N ASN A 187 6.47 8.21 22.04
CA ASN A 187 5.67 8.83 23.08
C ASN A 187 4.30 9.27 22.54
N PRO A 188 3.47 8.36 22.01
CA PRO A 188 2.16 8.70 21.48
C PRO A 188 1.22 9.21 22.56
N VAL A 189 0.42 10.25 22.24
CA VAL A 189 -0.51 10.85 23.19
C VAL A 189 -1.91 11.01 22.61
N ALA A 190 -2.94 10.80 23.43
CA ALA A 190 -4.32 11.01 23.01
C ALA A 190 -4.53 12.47 22.56
N ALA A 191 -5.18 12.65 21.42
CA ALA A 191 -5.43 13.97 20.83
C ALA A 191 -6.92 14.34 20.72
N GLY A 192 -7.82 13.41 21.00
CA GLY A 192 -9.26 13.59 20.91
C GLY A 192 -9.94 12.42 20.21
N GLY A 193 -11.10 12.68 19.62
CA GLY A 193 -11.83 11.67 18.86
C GLY A 193 -13.15 12.22 18.32
N PHE A 194 -13.80 11.43 17.45
CA PHE A 194 -15.08 11.75 16.84
C PHE A 194 -16.05 10.57 17.01
N SER A 195 -17.28 10.85 17.45
CA SER A 195 -18.28 9.83 17.77
C SER A 195 -19.71 10.16 17.30
N ALA A 196 -19.89 11.32 16.62
CA ALA A 196 -21.24 11.80 16.32
C ALA A 196 -21.99 10.86 15.36
N ASP A 197 -21.28 10.20 14.45
CA ASP A 197 -21.88 9.36 13.41
C ASP A 197 -21.81 7.84 13.75
N GLY A 198 -21.43 7.52 14.97
CA GLY A 198 -21.39 6.14 15.47
C GLY A 198 -20.09 5.40 15.18
N ASN A 199 -20.21 4.08 15.01
CA ASN A 199 -19.07 3.20 14.76
C ASN A 199 -18.53 3.39 13.35
N THR A 200 -17.22 3.52 13.23
CA THR A 200 -16.50 3.51 11.95
C THR A 200 -15.74 2.20 11.81
N HIS A 201 -15.89 1.54 10.68
CA HIS A 201 -15.20 0.30 10.36
C HIS A 201 -13.80 0.58 9.82
N ASP A 202 -13.70 1.40 8.77
CA ASP A 202 -12.44 1.85 8.18
C ASP A 202 -12.54 3.34 7.81
N ALA A 203 -11.41 3.98 7.50
CA ALA A 203 -11.36 5.39 7.15
C ALA A 203 -10.18 5.71 6.23
N GLN A 204 -10.22 6.89 5.64
CA GLN A 204 -9.03 7.55 5.09
C GLN A 204 -8.95 8.97 5.67
N VAL A 205 -7.73 9.44 5.96
CA VAL A 205 -7.50 10.82 6.42
C VAL A 205 -6.45 11.47 5.55
N VAL A 206 -6.77 12.64 5.02
CA VAL A 206 -5.90 13.35 4.09
C VAL A 206 -5.76 14.82 4.48
N THR A 207 -4.65 15.44 4.12
CA THR A 207 -4.59 16.90 3.99
C THR A 207 -5.23 17.24 2.65
N TYR A 208 -6.42 17.80 2.68
CA TYR A 208 -7.29 17.93 1.51
C TYR A 208 -6.71 18.91 0.48
N ILE A 209 -6.65 18.45 -0.76
CA ILE A 209 -6.20 19.22 -1.93
C ILE A 209 -7.26 19.24 -3.04
N GLY A 210 -8.45 18.71 -2.75
CA GLY A 210 -9.51 18.55 -3.73
C GLY A 210 -10.17 19.87 -4.17
N PRO A 211 -11.21 19.77 -4.98
CA PRO A 211 -11.82 20.94 -5.65
C PRO A 211 -12.60 21.86 -4.72
N ASP A 212 -13.02 21.40 -3.53
CA ASP A 212 -13.74 22.23 -2.56
C ASP A 212 -12.79 23.21 -1.87
N ALA A 213 -12.83 24.47 -2.30
CA ALA A 213 -11.93 25.52 -1.82
C ALA A 213 -12.14 25.88 -0.35
N ASP A 214 -13.32 25.62 0.22
CA ASP A 214 -13.63 25.94 1.63
C ASP A 214 -12.83 25.05 2.60
N TYR A 215 -12.40 23.87 2.14
CA TYR A 215 -11.63 22.90 2.92
C TYR A 215 -10.19 22.73 2.47
N ALA A 216 -9.71 23.53 1.50
CA ALA A 216 -8.35 23.42 1.00
C ALA A 216 -7.30 23.53 2.11
N GLY A 217 -6.47 22.48 2.29
CA GLY A 217 -5.45 22.37 3.33
C GLY A 217 -5.98 21.93 4.70
N SER A 218 -7.28 21.73 4.87
CA SER A 218 -7.87 21.11 6.06
C SER A 218 -7.51 19.62 6.11
N GLU A 219 -7.52 19.07 7.30
CA GLU A 219 -7.37 17.62 7.50
C GLU A 219 -8.76 16.98 7.50
N ILE A 220 -9.05 16.25 6.42
CA ILE A 220 -10.36 15.63 6.20
C ILE A 220 -10.28 14.13 6.48
N TYR A 221 -11.17 13.71 7.37
CA TYR A 221 -11.44 12.31 7.67
C TYR A 221 -12.67 11.86 6.91
N ILE A 222 -12.58 10.75 6.20
CA ILE A 222 -13.74 10.05 5.63
C ILE A 222 -13.83 8.68 6.29
N GLY A 223 -14.90 8.46 7.05
CA GLY A 223 -15.18 7.21 7.73
C GLY A 223 -16.21 6.38 6.98
N SER A 224 -15.92 5.10 6.80
CA SER A 224 -16.83 4.06 6.31
C SER A 224 -17.46 3.37 7.52
N ASN A 225 -18.76 3.61 7.77
CA ASN A 225 -19.36 3.32 9.06
C ASN A 225 -20.02 1.92 9.16
N GLY A 226 -19.54 0.95 8.37
CA GLY A 226 -19.93 -0.45 8.49
C GLY A 226 -21.44 -0.68 8.53
N SER A 227 -21.93 -1.25 9.63
CA SER A 227 -23.37 -1.48 9.85
C SER A 227 -24.21 -0.18 9.96
N GLY A 228 -23.59 0.98 10.10
CA GLY A 228 -24.26 2.28 10.02
C GLY A 228 -24.68 2.64 8.60
N GLN A 229 -24.09 1.98 7.60
CA GLN A 229 -24.43 2.10 6.17
C GLN A 229 -24.34 3.54 5.64
N ILE A 230 -23.38 4.29 6.15
CA ILE A 230 -23.09 5.67 5.76
C ILE A 230 -21.57 5.89 5.62
N ILE A 231 -21.22 6.89 4.84
CA ILE A 231 -19.91 7.55 4.87
C ILE A 231 -20.03 8.82 5.70
N SER A 232 -19.06 9.10 6.58
CA SER A 232 -18.98 10.32 7.38
C SER A 232 -17.82 11.18 6.88
N ILE A 233 -18.05 12.44 6.55
CA ILE A 233 -17.04 13.42 6.17
C ILE A 233 -16.86 14.41 7.30
N VAL A 234 -15.64 14.53 7.83
CA VAL A 234 -15.36 15.29 9.05
C VAL A 234 -14.09 16.12 8.89
N ASP A 235 -14.14 17.41 9.19
CA ASP A 235 -12.95 18.24 9.39
C ASP A 235 -12.36 17.95 10.78
N VAL A 236 -11.20 17.31 10.78
CA VAL A 236 -10.43 16.94 11.97
C VAL A 236 -9.17 17.79 12.15
N THR A 237 -9.07 18.93 11.48
CA THR A 237 -7.95 19.88 11.59
C THR A 237 -7.73 20.28 13.05
N ASN A 238 -8.82 20.61 13.75
CA ASN A 238 -8.79 20.84 15.19
C ASN A 238 -9.15 19.57 15.94
N LYS A 239 -8.17 18.81 16.40
CA LYS A 239 -8.34 17.52 17.10
C LYS A 239 -9.21 17.59 18.35
N SER A 240 -9.24 18.76 19.02
CA SER A 240 -10.07 18.97 20.25
C SER A 240 -11.51 19.36 19.94
N ASN A 241 -11.82 19.70 18.70
CA ASN A 241 -13.16 20.12 18.27
C ASN A 241 -13.40 19.76 16.80
N PRO A 242 -13.43 18.45 16.43
CA PRO A 242 -13.70 18.02 15.07
C PRO A 242 -15.12 18.44 14.65
N GLN A 243 -15.30 18.78 13.37
CA GLN A 243 -16.55 19.25 12.81
C GLN A 243 -17.07 18.27 11.76
N GLY A 244 -18.26 17.67 12.01
CA GLY A 244 -18.96 16.93 10.95
C GLY A 244 -19.34 17.88 9.82
N ILE A 245 -18.97 17.52 8.59
CA ILE A 245 -19.31 18.27 7.38
C ILE A 245 -20.59 17.69 6.79
N SER A 246 -20.58 16.43 6.41
CA SER A 246 -21.73 15.76 5.82
C SER A 246 -21.69 14.25 6.04
N THR A 247 -22.81 13.59 5.74
CA THR A 247 -22.90 12.13 5.67
C THR A 247 -23.59 11.70 4.39
N LEU A 248 -23.16 10.59 3.80
CA LEU A 248 -23.80 9.98 2.63
C LEU A 248 -24.33 8.60 2.96
N SER A 249 -25.47 8.28 2.35
CA SER A 249 -25.99 6.92 2.21
C SER A 249 -26.21 6.56 0.76
N TYR A 250 -26.30 5.29 0.45
CA TYR A 250 -26.53 4.78 -0.91
C TYR A 250 -27.52 3.62 -0.88
N SER A 251 -28.06 3.28 -2.06
CA SER A 251 -29.04 2.19 -2.18
C SER A 251 -28.38 0.83 -2.10
N ASN A 252 -29.12 -0.18 -1.60
CA ASN A 252 -28.67 -1.55 -1.47
C ASN A 252 -27.39 -1.69 -0.60
N SER A 253 -27.24 -0.81 0.38
CA SER A 253 -26.14 -0.89 1.33
C SER A 253 -26.27 -2.12 2.23
N GLY A 254 -25.20 -2.88 2.36
CA GLY A 254 -25.06 -4.01 3.27
C GLY A 254 -24.14 -3.70 4.43
N TYR A 255 -22.91 -3.30 4.10
CA TYR A 255 -21.88 -2.96 5.06
C TYR A 255 -20.87 -1.99 4.44
N THR A 256 -20.96 -0.70 4.74
CA THR A 256 -20.06 0.33 4.24
C THR A 256 -18.64 0.06 4.73
N HIS A 257 -17.81 -0.58 3.88
CA HIS A 257 -16.60 -1.25 4.34
C HIS A 257 -15.38 -0.35 4.32
N GLN A 258 -14.84 -0.04 3.14
CA GLN A 258 -13.61 0.71 2.97
C GLN A 258 -13.68 1.52 1.69
N GLY A 259 -13.08 2.71 1.67
CA GLY A 259 -12.98 3.49 0.46
C GLY A 259 -11.72 4.32 0.42
N TRP A 260 -11.39 4.80 -0.79
CA TRP A 260 -10.18 5.55 -1.05
C TRP A 260 -10.41 6.69 -2.02
N PHE A 261 -9.79 7.84 -1.76
CA PHE A 261 -9.79 8.99 -2.67
C PHE A 261 -9.00 8.70 -3.95
N THR A 262 -9.43 9.34 -5.06
CA THR A 262 -8.51 9.66 -6.16
C THR A 262 -7.41 10.60 -5.70
N GLU A 263 -6.25 10.64 -6.40
CA GLU A 263 -5.11 11.47 -5.96
C GLU A 263 -5.40 12.97 -5.93
N ASP A 264 -6.39 13.44 -6.71
CA ASP A 264 -6.88 14.81 -6.71
C ASP A 264 -7.96 15.09 -5.65
N HIS A 265 -8.32 14.10 -4.84
CA HIS A 265 -9.35 14.13 -3.79
C HIS A 265 -10.74 14.54 -4.28
N ARG A 266 -11.05 14.35 -5.57
CA ARG A 266 -12.36 14.66 -6.12
C ARG A 266 -13.33 13.49 -6.00
N PHE A 267 -12.87 12.29 -6.31
CA PHE A 267 -13.72 11.10 -6.22
C PHE A 267 -13.30 10.22 -5.04
N PHE A 268 -14.29 9.54 -4.47
CA PHE A 268 -14.08 8.54 -3.42
C PHE A 268 -14.69 7.23 -3.90
N LEU A 269 -13.87 6.18 -3.98
CA LEU A 269 -14.26 4.85 -4.42
C LEU A 269 -14.52 4.00 -3.17
N LEU A 270 -15.73 3.49 -3.03
CA LEU A 270 -16.18 2.74 -1.87
C LEU A 270 -16.53 1.31 -2.24
N GLY A 271 -16.15 0.34 -1.39
CA GLY A 271 -16.63 -1.03 -1.36
C GLY A 271 -17.69 -1.27 -0.27
N ASP A 272 -18.60 -2.19 -0.53
CA ASP A 272 -19.63 -2.66 0.42
C ASP A 272 -19.52 -4.19 0.58
N GLU A 273 -18.97 -4.64 1.69
CA GLU A 273 -18.57 -6.04 1.89
C GLU A 273 -19.74 -7.04 1.93
N PHE A 274 -20.99 -6.59 2.02
CA PHE A 274 -22.14 -7.50 2.16
C PHE A 274 -23.13 -7.44 1.00
N ASP A 275 -22.98 -6.56 0.04
CA ASP A 275 -24.00 -6.40 -1.00
C ASP A 275 -24.01 -7.55 -2.02
N GLU A 276 -22.86 -8.15 -2.35
CA GLU A 276 -22.80 -9.36 -3.17
C GLU A 276 -23.58 -10.50 -2.50
N SER A 277 -23.37 -10.68 -1.20
CA SER A 277 -24.04 -11.75 -0.43
C SER A 277 -25.52 -11.46 -0.19
N ASN A 278 -25.91 -10.21 0.07
CA ASN A 278 -27.25 -9.83 0.47
C ASN A 278 -28.17 -9.56 -0.71
N VAL A 279 -27.63 -8.99 -1.80
CA VAL A 279 -28.39 -8.55 -2.99
C VAL A 279 -28.12 -9.47 -4.18
N GLY A 280 -26.93 -10.07 -4.24
CA GLY A 280 -26.50 -10.93 -5.35
C GLY A 280 -25.90 -10.16 -6.50
N PHE A 281 -25.27 -9.03 -6.21
CA PHE A 281 -24.47 -8.30 -7.18
C PHE A 281 -23.19 -9.07 -7.54
N ASN A 282 -22.57 -8.72 -8.66
CA ASN A 282 -21.14 -8.86 -8.81
C ASN A 282 -20.46 -7.81 -7.95
N THR A 283 -19.17 -7.96 -7.67
CA THR A 283 -18.32 -6.97 -6.99
C THR A 283 -18.69 -5.56 -7.42
N ARG A 284 -19.01 -4.69 -6.46
CA ARG A 284 -19.52 -3.33 -6.74
C ARG A 284 -18.60 -2.26 -6.15
N THR A 285 -18.02 -1.42 -6.99
CA THR A 285 -17.36 -0.19 -6.55
C THR A 285 -18.27 1.00 -6.72
N ILE A 286 -18.57 1.71 -5.64
CA ILE A 286 -19.46 2.87 -5.61
C ILE A 286 -18.61 4.14 -5.68
N VAL A 287 -18.87 5.00 -6.66
CA VAL A 287 -18.11 6.22 -6.89
C VAL A 287 -18.91 7.43 -6.42
N PHE A 288 -18.34 8.18 -5.48
CA PHE A 288 -18.88 9.46 -5.02
C PHE A 288 -18.07 10.61 -5.60
N ASP A 289 -18.76 11.64 -6.13
CA ASP A 289 -18.15 12.92 -6.48
C ASP A 289 -18.19 13.82 -5.24
N LEU A 290 -17.00 14.21 -4.77
CA LEU A 290 -16.76 15.03 -3.60
C LEU A 290 -16.28 16.45 -3.99
N THR A 291 -16.74 16.95 -5.14
CA THR A 291 -16.45 18.34 -5.58
C THR A 291 -16.95 19.37 -4.57
N ASP A 292 -17.99 19.04 -3.80
CA ASP A 292 -18.55 19.84 -2.70
C ASP A 292 -18.70 18.89 -1.50
N LEU A 293 -17.85 19.04 -0.47
CA LEU A 293 -17.85 18.18 0.73
C LEU A 293 -19.09 18.37 1.60
N ASP A 294 -19.77 19.53 1.52
CA ASP A 294 -21.03 19.77 2.21
C ASP A 294 -22.22 19.09 1.52
N ASN A 295 -22.13 18.88 0.21
CA ASN A 295 -23.17 18.28 -0.64
C ASN A 295 -22.62 17.21 -1.59
N PRO A 296 -21.93 16.18 -1.08
CA PRO A 296 -21.37 15.13 -1.90
C PRO A 296 -22.48 14.31 -2.58
N VAL A 297 -22.19 13.76 -3.76
CA VAL A 297 -23.18 13.00 -4.54
C VAL A 297 -22.65 11.65 -4.98
N LEU A 298 -23.53 10.64 -5.07
CA LEU A 298 -23.22 9.41 -5.77
C LEU A 298 -23.11 9.73 -7.27
N SER A 299 -21.93 9.49 -7.84
CA SER A 299 -21.67 9.69 -9.26
C SER A 299 -22.17 8.49 -10.06
N TYR A 300 -21.55 7.31 -9.81
CA TYR A 300 -21.98 6.12 -10.51
C TYR A 300 -21.52 4.84 -9.77
N GLU A 301 -21.95 3.67 -10.26
CA GLU A 301 -21.58 2.37 -9.71
C GLU A 301 -20.92 1.51 -10.79
N TYR A 302 -19.71 1.03 -10.53
CA TYR A 302 -19.04 0.05 -11.37
C TYR A 302 -19.36 -1.36 -10.85
N PHE A 303 -19.62 -2.29 -11.77
CA PHE A 303 -19.80 -3.70 -11.46
C PHE A 303 -18.72 -4.56 -12.13
N GLY A 304 -18.01 -5.33 -11.33
CA GLY A 304 -17.02 -6.29 -11.78
C GLY A 304 -17.60 -7.48 -12.52
N VAL A 305 -16.71 -8.38 -12.95
CA VAL A 305 -17.10 -9.55 -13.76
C VAL A 305 -17.42 -10.80 -12.95
N THR A 306 -17.06 -10.81 -11.65
CA THR A 306 -17.25 -11.94 -10.73
C THR A 306 -18.18 -11.56 -9.58
N PRO A 307 -18.87 -12.53 -8.94
CA PRO A 307 -19.68 -12.29 -7.74
C PRO A 307 -18.85 -12.26 -6.44
N ALA A 308 -17.51 -12.28 -6.51
CA ALA A 308 -16.66 -12.28 -5.34
C ALA A 308 -16.82 -10.98 -4.54
N ILE A 309 -16.76 -11.09 -3.22
CA ILE A 309 -16.89 -9.97 -2.29
C ILE A 309 -15.64 -9.07 -2.42
N ASP A 310 -15.83 -7.76 -2.54
CA ASP A 310 -14.74 -6.79 -2.43
C ASP A 310 -14.33 -6.56 -0.96
N HIS A 311 -13.10 -6.10 -0.77
CA HIS A 311 -12.57 -5.78 0.54
C HIS A 311 -11.82 -4.44 0.49
N ASN A 312 -10.51 -4.42 0.68
CA ASN A 312 -9.75 -3.17 0.66
C ASN A 312 -9.36 -2.76 -0.76
N GLY A 313 -9.45 -1.47 -1.06
CA GLY A 313 -9.05 -0.92 -2.34
C GLY A 313 -8.21 0.36 -2.20
N TYR A 314 -7.22 0.53 -3.06
CA TYR A 314 -6.25 1.62 -3.00
C TYR A 314 -6.03 2.25 -4.36
N VAL A 315 -5.99 3.57 -4.42
CA VAL A 315 -5.67 4.32 -5.64
C VAL A 315 -4.18 4.63 -5.69
N LYS A 316 -3.56 4.39 -6.85
CA LYS A 316 -2.21 4.85 -7.20
C LYS A 316 -2.21 5.30 -8.66
N GLY A 317 -1.99 6.59 -8.90
CA GLY A 317 -2.15 7.19 -10.21
C GLY A 317 -3.56 7.01 -10.76
N ASP A 318 -3.64 6.54 -11.99
CA ASP A 318 -4.90 6.28 -12.69
C ASP A 318 -5.46 4.86 -12.44
N ASN A 319 -4.96 4.14 -11.44
CA ASN A 319 -5.37 2.78 -11.16
C ASN A 319 -5.96 2.62 -9.75
N TYR A 320 -7.03 1.82 -9.66
CA TYR A 320 -7.59 1.33 -8.40
C TYR A 320 -7.27 -0.15 -8.24
N TYR A 321 -6.56 -0.47 -7.17
CA TYR A 321 -6.09 -1.83 -6.83
C TYR A 321 -7.02 -2.40 -5.77
N LEU A 322 -7.84 -3.35 -6.14
CA LEU A 322 -8.91 -3.92 -5.33
C LEU A 322 -8.56 -5.31 -4.85
N SER A 323 -8.60 -5.51 -3.54
CA SER A 323 -8.64 -6.84 -2.91
C SER A 323 -10.04 -7.39 -3.06
N ASN A 324 -10.19 -8.48 -3.80
CA ASN A 324 -11.52 -9.01 -4.13
C ASN A 324 -11.63 -10.47 -3.68
N TYR A 325 -11.41 -10.69 -2.39
CA TYR A 325 -11.38 -12.01 -1.73
C TYR A 325 -11.12 -13.17 -2.70
N ALA A 326 -12.16 -13.95 -3.04
CA ALA A 326 -12.07 -15.14 -3.87
C ALA A 326 -11.68 -14.88 -5.34
N ALA A 327 -11.69 -13.62 -5.79
CA ALA A 327 -11.27 -13.26 -7.14
C ALA A 327 -9.88 -12.59 -7.20
N GLY A 328 -9.18 -12.53 -6.07
CA GLY A 328 -7.79 -12.08 -6.02
C GLY A 328 -7.61 -10.56 -6.05
N LEU A 329 -6.45 -10.11 -6.51
CA LEU A 329 -6.19 -8.71 -6.89
C LEU A 329 -6.91 -8.42 -8.20
N ARG A 330 -7.71 -7.33 -8.24
CA ARG A 330 -8.28 -6.75 -9.45
C ARG A 330 -7.73 -5.35 -9.64
N VAL A 331 -7.37 -4.98 -10.85
CA VAL A 331 -6.82 -3.65 -11.15
C VAL A 331 -7.72 -2.97 -12.17
N LEU A 332 -8.25 -1.82 -11.76
CA LEU A 332 -9.20 -1.04 -12.55
C LEU A 332 -8.52 0.25 -13.00
N ASP A 333 -8.61 0.56 -14.29
CA ASP A 333 -8.26 1.86 -14.85
C ASP A 333 -9.39 2.85 -14.53
N ILE A 334 -9.04 3.91 -13.81
CA ILE A 334 -9.95 5.00 -13.39
C ILE A 334 -9.61 6.34 -14.06
N SER A 335 -8.76 6.33 -15.08
CA SER A 335 -8.31 7.56 -15.79
C SER A 335 -9.45 8.36 -16.43
N ASP A 336 -10.58 7.72 -16.71
CA ASP A 336 -11.76 8.32 -17.32
C ASP A 336 -12.98 8.30 -16.37
N ILE A 337 -12.71 8.30 -15.05
CA ILE A 337 -13.75 8.24 -14.00
C ILE A 337 -14.75 9.39 -14.07
N GLU A 338 -14.33 10.57 -14.56
CA GLU A 338 -15.21 11.73 -14.75
C GLU A 338 -16.35 11.47 -15.77
N ASN A 339 -16.17 10.50 -16.67
CA ASN A 339 -17.15 10.12 -17.68
C ASN A 339 -17.85 8.79 -17.35
N ASP A 340 -17.85 8.41 -16.06
CA ASP A 340 -18.44 7.17 -15.55
C ASP A 340 -17.85 5.92 -16.24
N ASN A 341 -16.55 5.96 -16.55
CA ASN A 341 -15.86 4.90 -17.27
C ASN A 341 -14.71 4.32 -16.43
N ILE A 342 -14.93 3.13 -15.88
CA ILE A 342 -13.93 2.32 -15.18
C ILE A 342 -13.80 0.99 -15.94
N VAL A 343 -12.56 0.54 -16.15
CA VAL A 343 -12.27 -0.69 -16.92
C VAL A 343 -11.30 -1.56 -16.16
N GLU A 344 -11.62 -2.84 -15.97
CA GLU A 344 -10.65 -3.82 -15.46
C GLU A 344 -9.54 -4.03 -16.49
N ILE A 345 -8.30 -3.75 -16.10
CA ILE A 345 -7.11 -3.86 -16.98
C ILE A 345 -6.22 -5.04 -16.64
N GLY A 346 -6.42 -5.67 -15.49
CA GLY A 346 -5.65 -6.84 -15.11
C GLY A 346 -6.06 -7.44 -13.78
N PHE A 347 -5.57 -8.66 -13.52
CA PHE A 347 -5.81 -9.35 -12.25
C PHE A 347 -4.75 -10.40 -11.94
N PHE A 348 -4.68 -10.79 -10.67
CA PHE A 348 -3.95 -11.96 -10.21
C PHE A 348 -4.79 -12.68 -9.13
N ASP A 349 -5.26 -13.88 -9.45
CA ASP A 349 -6.14 -14.65 -8.58
C ASP A 349 -5.35 -15.66 -7.75
N THR A 350 -5.33 -15.45 -6.43
CA THR A 350 -4.62 -16.31 -5.48
C THR A 350 -5.48 -17.47 -4.98
N TYR A 351 -6.83 -17.40 -5.14
CA TYR A 351 -7.78 -18.40 -4.66
C TYR A 351 -8.41 -19.13 -5.84
N GLN A 352 -7.93 -20.33 -6.12
CA GLN A 352 -8.22 -21.05 -7.37
C GLN A 352 -9.50 -21.90 -7.34
N ASP A 353 -10.17 -22.02 -6.21
CA ASP A 353 -11.31 -22.93 -6.08
C ASP A 353 -12.56 -22.39 -6.81
N ASN A 354 -12.84 -21.09 -6.68
CA ASN A 354 -13.98 -20.40 -7.29
C ASN A 354 -13.88 -18.89 -7.06
N ASN A 355 -14.75 -18.10 -7.70
CA ASN A 355 -14.94 -16.68 -7.52
C ASN A 355 -16.29 -16.34 -6.87
N ASP A 356 -16.81 -17.22 -6.04
CA ASP A 356 -18.10 -17.04 -5.34
C ASP A 356 -18.00 -15.95 -4.27
N ALA A 357 -19.15 -15.41 -3.86
CA ALA A 357 -19.28 -14.48 -2.74
C ALA A 357 -18.91 -15.19 -1.42
N SER A 358 -17.62 -15.16 -1.08
CA SER A 358 -17.06 -15.77 0.12
C SER A 358 -15.88 -14.97 0.66
N TYR A 359 -15.55 -15.15 1.93
CA TYR A 359 -14.45 -14.49 2.63
C TYR A 359 -13.13 -15.28 2.55
N ASN A 360 -12.93 -16.07 1.50
CA ASN A 360 -11.67 -16.76 1.22
C ASN A 360 -10.85 -15.95 0.22
N GLY A 361 -9.52 -16.06 0.26
CA GLY A 361 -8.64 -15.39 -0.69
C GLY A 361 -8.07 -14.08 -0.18
N VAL A 362 -8.00 -13.06 -1.02
CA VAL A 362 -7.26 -11.82 -0.76
C VAL A 362 -7.95 -10.92 0.24
N TRP A 363 -7.27 -10.67 1.36
CA TRP A 363 -7.70 -9.70 2.37
C TRP A 363 -7.23 -8.28 2.04
N ASN A 364 -5.95 -8.12 1.69
CA ASN A 364 -5.37 -6.81 1.44
C ASN A 364 -4.31 -6.85 0.34
N VAL A 365 -4.12 -5.70 -0.32
CA VAL A 365 -3.05 -5.44 -1.28
C VAL A 365 -2.31 -4.16 -0.93
N TYR A 366 -1.05 -4.04 -1.35
CA TYR A 366 -0.27 -2.81 -1.19
C TYR A 366 0.45 -2.48 -2.50
N PRO A 367 0.01 -1.44 -3.23
CA PRO A 367 0.54 -1.11 -4.55
C PRO A 367 1.64 -0.03 -4.54
N TYR A 368 1.99 0.54 -3.38
CA TYR A 368 2.75 1.80 -3.30
C TYR A 368 4.27 1.66 -3.34
N PHE A 369 4.81 0.45 -3.49
CA PHE A 369 6.25 0.29 -3.65
C PHE A 369 6.77 1.00 -4.90
N GLU A 370 7.95 1.62 -4.80
CA GLU A 370 8.59 2.30 -5.93
C GLU A 370 9.06 1.32 -7.02
N SER A 371 9.33 0.08 -6.62
CA SER A 371 9.69 -1.01 -7.54
C SER A 371 8.53 -1.50 -8.41
N GLU A 372 7.31 -0.94 -8.24
CA GLU A 372 6.08 -1.40 -8.88
C GLU A 372 5.71 -2.85 -8.52
N ASN A 373 6.31 -3.43 -7.50
CA ASN A 373 5.82 -4.66 -6.90
C ASN A 373 4.51 -4.38 -6.17
N ILE A 374 3.57 -5.31 -6.29
CA ILE A 374 2.32 -5.29 -5.54
C ILE A 374 2.34 -6.46 -4.58
N MET A 375 2.24 -6.17 -3.30
CA MET A 375 2.05 -7.19 -2.30
C MET A 375 0.57 -7.56 -2.23
N ILE A 376 0.30 -8.86 -2.16
CA ILE A 376 -1.03 -9.42 -1.91
C ILE A 376 -0.96 -10.26 -0.64
N ASN A 377 -1.83 -9.98 0.31
CA ASN A 377 -2.01 -10.77 1.52
C ASN A 377 -3.28 -11.59 1.41
N ASP A 378 -3.11 -12.88 1.13
CA ASP A 378 -4.21 -13.85 1.06
C ASP A 378 -4.44 -14.47 2.44
N ARG A 379 -5.69 -14.46 2.91
CA ARG A 379 -6.10 -14.91 4.23
C ARG A 379 -5.66 -16.36 4.55
N SER A 380 -5.67 -17.22 3.56
CA SER A 380 -5.35 -18.66 3.67
C SER A 380 -4.12 -19.07 2.86
N GLY A 381 -3.83 -18.37 1.78
CA GLY A 381 -2.70 -18.61 0.88
C GLY A 381 -1.37 -18.04 1.40
N GLY A 382 -1.44 -16.93 2.14
CA GLY A 382 -0.27 -16.25 2.68
C GLY A 382 0.19 -15.06 1.84
N PHE A 383 1.49 -14.85 1.77
CA PHE A 383 2.11 -13.73 1.06
C PHE A 383 2.32 -14.06 -0.42
N PHE A 384 1.87 -13.16 -1.29
CA PHE A 384 2.23 -13.16 -2.71
C PHE A 384 2.82 -11.80 -3.07
N LEU A 385 3.78 -11.83 -3.99
CA LEU A 385 4.35 -10.64 -4.61
C LEU A 385 4.16 -10.76 -6.11
N VAL A 386 3.51 -9.77 -6.71
CA VAL A 386 3.27 -9.73 -8.16
C VAL A 386 3.75 -8.42 -8.75
N ARG A 387 3.90 -8.39 -10.07
CA ARG A 387 4.29 -7.20 -10.81
C ARG A 387 3.60 -7.19 -12.17
N SER A 388 3.29 -6.00 -12.69
CA SER A 388 2.73 -5.87 -14.03
C SER A 388 3.67 -6.47 -15.09
N SER A 389 3.14 -7.33 -15.95
CA SER A 389 3.87 -7.94 -17.07
C SER A 389 4.34 -6.91 -18.11
N LEU A 390 3.65 -5.76 -18.18
CA LEU A 390 3.99 -4.69 -19.14
C LEU A 390 5.32 -4.00 -18.78
N LEU A 391 5.76 -4.08 -17.51
CA LEU A 391 7.03 -3.53 -17.04
C LEU A 391 8.22 -4.43 -17.35
N ASN A 392 7.99 -5.63 -17.91
CA ASN A 392 8.99 -6.70 -18.00
C ASN A 392 9.97 -6.62 -19.17
N ASN A 393 9.85 -5.67 -20.07
CA ASN A 393 10.65 -5.82 -21.31
C ASN A 393 11.84 -4.90 -21.49
N ASN A 394 12.09 -3.89 -20.67
CA ASN A 394 13.37 -3.15 -20.72
C ASN A 394 13.56 -2.13 -19.58
N ASP A 395 12.52 -1.79 -18.80
CA ASP A 395 12.60 -0.64 -17.90
C ASP A 395 13.27 -0.95 -16.55
N PHE A 396 13.23 -2.21 -16.09
CA PHE A 396 13.78 -2.58 -14.79
C PHE A 396 15.33 -2.55 -14.74
N SER A 397 15.98 -2.81 -15.86
CA SER A 397 17.43 -2.60 -15.98
C SER A 397 17.79 -1.11 -15.96
N ALA A 398 16.86 -0.25 -16.41
CA ALA A 398 17.08 1.19 -16.50
C ALA A 398 16.83 1.92 -15.15
N VAL A 399 15.90 1.47 -14.32
CA VAL A 399 15.57 2.13 -13.04
C VAL A 399 16.71 2.06 -12.03
N ASN A 400 17.49 0.97 -12.04
CA ASN A 400 18.65 0.80 -11.17
C ASN A 400 20.00 1.15 -11.83
N THR A 401 20.00 1.49 -13.12
CA THR A 401 21.24 1.85 -13.81
C THR A 401 21.69 3.29 -13.57
N PHE A 402 20.78 4.18 -13.15
CA PHE A 402 21.10 5.58 -12.91
C PHE A 402 20.54 6.08 -11.59
N VAL A 403 21.41 6.65 -10.77
CA VAL A 403 21.07 7.34 -9.52
C VAL A 403 21.24 8.84 -9.71
N VAL A 404 20.27 9.63 -9.24
CA VAL A 404 20.28 11.10 -9.32
C VAL A 404 20.24 11.66 -7.92
N TYR A 405 21.29 12.36 -7.51
CA TYR A 405 21.43 12.89 -6.15
C TYR A 405 22.24 14.20 -6.11
N PRO A 406 22.10 15.00 -5.01
CA PRO A 406 21.12 14.88 -3.95
C PRO A 406 19.71 15.20 -4.45
N ASN A 407 18.69 14.62 -3.85
CA ASN A 407 17.31 14.99 -4.07
C ASN A 407 16.58 15.04 -2.71
N PRO A 408 16.20 16.25 -2.21
CA PRO A 408 16.26 17.56 -2.87
C PRO A 408 17.68 18.12 -3.07
N ALA A 409 17.89 18.80 -4.22
CA ALA A 409 19.16 19.40 -4.61
C ALA A 409 19.18 20.93 -4.34
N SER A 410 20.39 21.49 -4.08
CA SER A 410 20.60 22.94 -3.97
C SER A 410 21.24 23.49 -5.25
N ASP A 411 22.54 23.37 -5.43
CA ASP A 411 23.27 24.04 -6.52
C ASP A 411 23.82 23.06 -7.55
N GLU A 412 23.94 21.79 -7.20
CA GLU A 412 24.51 20.75 -8.05
C GLU A 412 23.67 19.49 -7.99
N LEU A 413 23.57 18.80 -9.12
CA LEU A 413 22.94 17.52 -9.28
C LEU A 413 23.92 16.53 -9.89
N THR A 414 24.10 15.37 -9.27
CA THR A 414 24.94 14.29 -9.78
C THR A 414 24.07 13.20 -10.36
N ILE A 415 24.37 12.78 -11.58
CA ILE A 415 23.81 11.58 -12.19
C ILE A 415 24.93 10.55 -12.25
N LYS A 416 24.71 9.38 -11.63
CA LYS A 416 25.66 8.28 -11.61
C LYS A 416 25.04 7.05 -12.22
N SER A 417 25.77 6.39 -13.09
CA SER A 417 25.41 5.08 -13.64
C SER A 417 25.92 3.94 -12.75
N ASN A 418 25.14 2.87 -12.69
CA ASN A 418 25.47 1.59 -12.05
C ASN A 418 25.70 0.48 -13.10
N GLY A 419 26.41 0.79 -14.20
CA GLY A 419 26.79 -0.20 -15.22
C GLY A 419 26.57 0.23 -16.66
N ASP A 420 25.67 1.19 -16.91
CA ASP A 420 25.41 1.73 -18.24
C ASP A 420 26.15 3.05 -18.46
N VAL A 421 26.28 3.44 -19.72
CA VAL A 421 26.90 4.73 -20.09
C VAL A 421 25.81 5.80 -20.19
N ILE A 422 26.05 6.94 -19.56
CA ILE A 422 25.23 8.14 -19.78
C ILE A 422 25.59 8.70 -21.17
N SER A 423 24.65 8.62 -22.10
CA SER A 423 24.81 9.11 -23.47
C SER A 423 24.14 10.45 -23.73
N SER A 424 23.05 10.74 -23.02
CA SER A 424 22.34 12.03 -23.09
C SER A 424 21.62 12.34 -21.81
N ILE A 425 21.49 13.64 -21.52
CA ILE A 425 20.73 14.17 -20.37
C ILE A 425 19.94 15.39 -20.82
N SER A 426 18.68 15.47 -20.41
CA SER A 426 17.93 16.73 -20.45
C SER A 426 17.20 16.97 -19.14
N ILE A 427 17.07 18.23 -18.72
CA ILE A 427 16.30 18.65 -17.56
C ILE A 427 15.21 19.59 -18.02
N VAL A 428 13.97 19.26 -17.66
CA VAL A 428 12.78 20.04 -18.02
C VAL A 428 12.05 20.47 -16.75
N ASP A 429 11.33 21.58 -16.83
CA ASP A 429 10.40 22.01 -15.78
C ASP A 429 9.05 21.31 -15.90
N VAL A 430 8.11 21.60 -14.99
CA VAL A 430 6.76 21.00 -14.94
C VAL A 430 5.88 21.30 -16.15
N VAL A 431 6.24 22.29 -16.99
CA VAL A 431 5.52 22.61 -18.23
C VAL A 431 6.26 22.09 -19.48
N GLY A 432 7.31 21.29 -19.28
CA GLY A 432 8.07 20.66 -20.36
C GLY A 432 9.13 21.56 -21.01
N LYS A 433 9.42 22.74 -20.45
CA LYS A 433 10.48 23.63 -20.97
C LYS A 433 11.85 23.04 -20.63
N VAL A 434 12.67 22.82 -21.64
CA VAL A 434 14.05 22.37 -21.48
C VAL A 434 14.91 23.48 -20.89
N LEU A 435 15.56 23.20 -19.75
CA LEU A 435 16.49 24.11 -19.06
C LEU A 435 17.95 23.70 -19.21
N PHE A 436 18.19 22.40 -19.39
CA PHE A 436 19.51 21.84 -19.66
C PHE A 436 19.36 20.68 -20.65
N ALA A 437 20.30 20.58 -21.60
CA ALA A 437 20.39 19.39 -22.46
C ALA A 437 21.84 19.19 -22.89
N GLU A 438 22.31 17.94 -22.86
CA GLU A 438 23.62 17.52 -23.34
C GLU A 438 23.52 16.13 -23.95
N SER A 439 24.12 15.92 -25.10
CA SER A 439 24.16 14.64 -25.84
C SER A 439 25.59 14.25 -26.15
N ASP A 440 25.73 13.05 -26.74
CA ASP A 440 27.03 12.46 -27.11
C ASP A 440 27.98 12.31 -25.90
N LEU A 441 27.41 12.11 -24.72
CA LEU A 441 28.12 11.79 -23.50
C LEU A 441 28.63 10.33 -23.58
N ASN A 442 29.74 10.06 -22.92
CA ASN A 442 30.27 8.73 -22.72
C ASN A 442 30.88 8.66 -21.30
N SER A 443 30.03 8.69 -20.31
CA SER A 443 30.44 8.83 -18.90
C SER A 443 29.58 7.99 -17.99
N GLU A 444 30.16 7.50 -16.89
CA GLU A 444 29.43 6.83 -15.81
C GLU A 444 28.93 7.81 -14.72
N ILE A 445 29.46 9.04 -14.72
CA ILE A 445 29.06 10.09 -13.76
C ILE A 445 29.01 11.43 -14.48
N LYS A 446 27.94 12.21 -14.21
CA LYS A 446 27.80 13.58 -14.70
C LYS A 446 27.31 14.48 -13.58
N ASN A 447 28.03 15.56 -13.35
CA ASN A 447 27.61 16.64 -12.45
C ASN A 447 27.03 17.79 -13.28
N ILE A 448 25.92 18.34 -12.82
CA ILE A 448 25.19 19.42 -13.49
C ILE A 448 24.97 20.55 -12.49
N ASP A 449 25.44 21.76 -12.85
CA ASP A 449 25.15 22.97 -12.10
C ASP A 449 23.69 23.41 -12.35
N ILE A 450 22.90 23.41 -11.28
CA ILE A 450 21.50 23.85 -11.27
C ILE A 450 21.28 25.07 -10.39
N SER A 451 22.38 25.79 -10.01
CA SER A 451 22.32 27.00 -9.16
C SER A 451 21.44 28.10 -9.75
N SER A 452 21.35 28.16 -11.08
CA SER A 452 20.51 29.14 -11.80
C SER A 452 19.02 28.75 -11.88
N PHE A 453 18.65 27.53 -11.47
CA PHE A 453 17.27 27.09 -11.51
C PHE A 453 16.49 27.63 -10.30
N SER A 454 15.23 27.98 -10.50
CA SER A 454 14.36 28.38 -9.40
C SER A 454 14.02 27.16 -8.51
N ALA A 455 13.65 27.41 -7.25
CA ALA A 455 13.11 26.34 -6.41
C ALA A 455 11.84 25.76 -7.05
N GLY A 456 11.73 24.42 -7.09
CA GLY A 456 10.62 23.76 -7.75
C GLY A 456 10.92 22.31 -8.13
N ILE A 457 9.98 21.70 -8.87
CA ILE A 457 10.08 20.34 -9.39
C ILE A 457 10.63 20.36 -10.80
N TYR A 458 11.54 19.44 -11.09
CA TYR A 458 12.16 19.23 -12.39
C TYR A 458 12.19 17.75 -12.74
N PHE A 459 12.21 17.46 -14.04
CA PHE A 459 12.34 16.10 -14.55
C PHE A 459 13.66 15.97 -15.30
N VAL A 460 14.46 14.99 -14.88
CA VAL A 460 15.75 14.65 -15.50
C VAL A 460 15.54 13.44 -16.39
N ASN A 461 15.66 13.64 -17.71
CA ASN A 461 15.60 12.56 -18.68
C ASN A 461 17.02 12.10 -18.99
N ILE A 462 17.29 10.79 -18.87
CA ILE A 462 18.58 10.17 -19.10
C ILE A 462 18.45 9.19 -20.27
N ASN A 463 19.32 9.30 -21.25
CA ASN A 463 19.37 8.42 -22.45
C ASN A 463 18.06 8.36 -23.24
N ASN A 464 17.16 9.35 -23.08
CA ASN A 464 15.83 9.42 -23.70
C ASN A 464 14.88 8.26 -23.34
N ASN A 465 15.18 7.48 -22.30
CA ASN A 465 14.37 6.33 -21.89
C ASN A 465 14.12 6.27 -20.38
N LEU A 466 14.75 7.11 -19.57
CA LEU A 466 14.56 7.16 -18.13
C LEU A 466 14.32 8.59 -17.67
N THR A 467 13.24 8.80 -16.90
CA THR A 467 12.92 10.10 -16.28
C THR A 467 12.96 9.97 -14.75
N LYS A 468 13.65 10.92 -14.09
CA LYS A 468 13.69 11.02 -12.62
C LYS A 468 13.20 12.39 -12.18
N LYS A 469 12.30 12.43 -11.20
CA LYS A 469 11.85 13.66 -10.55
C LYS A 469 12.93 14.19 -9.60
N VAL A 470 13.21 15.49 -9.67
CA VAL A 470 14.16 16.19 -8.80
C VAL A 470 13.49 17.42 -8.19
N ILE A 471 13.71 17.63 -6.91
CA ILE A 471 13.25 18.80 -6.17
C ILE A 471 14.44 19.74 -5.99
N LYS A 472 14.34 20.97 -6.50
CA LYS A 472 15.30 22.07 -6.27
C LYS A 472 14.84 22.91 -5.08
N LYS A 473 15.72 23.06 -4.08
CA LYS A 473 15.50 23.93 -2.91
C LYS A 473 15.74 25.39 -3.22
#